data_1298c02cbb443fea7409d305994d1bf5
#
_entry.id   1298c02cbb443fea7409d305994d1bf5
#
_cell.length_a   1.000
_cell.length_b   1.000
_cell.length_c   1.000
_cell.angle_alpha   90.00
_cell.angle_beta   90.00
_cell.angle_gamma   90.00
#
_symmetry.space_group_name_H-M   'P 1'
#
loop_
_entity.id
_entity.type
_entity.pdbx_description
1 polymer ?
#
loop_
_entity_poly.entity_id
_entity_poly.type
_entity_poly.pdbx_seq_one_letter_code
_entity_poly.pdbx_strand_id
1 'polypeptide(L)'
;MSELTNLSSIQISMASPEQIRAWSHGEVTKPETINYRTLKPERDGLYCERIFGPTKDWECNCGKYKRVRNKGIVCDKCGVEVTRAKVRRERMGHIELAAPVSHIWYYKGIPSRMGMLLELSPRVLDKVLYFANFIVLDPGNTAVTNVALHDLINDDQYRAIMEKPDRGSFKAMMGAEAVQTMLRELDLDKLSAELKAEIETLTSKERNRDTEGQKRAHAVKRLEVVESFRASGNKPEWMVLTVLPVIPPDLRPMVQLD
;
A
#
# COMPACT_ATOMS: atom_id res chain seq x y z
N MET A 1 31.39 4.11 -8.41
CA MET A 1 30.77 5.33 -8.96
C MET A 1 30.66 5.30 -10.49
N SER A 2 30.57 4.15 -11.11
CA SER A 2 30.59 4.07 -12.58
C SER A 2 29.31 3.49 -13.22
N GLU A 3 28.33 3.05 -12.44
CA GLU A 3 27.13 2.40 -12.98
C GLU A 3 25.95 3.36 -13.26
N LEU A 4 25.99 4.60 -12.73
CA LEU A 4 24.92 5.58 -12.92
C LEU A 4 25.05 6.42 -14.20
N THR A 5 26.18 6.34 -14.92
CA THR A 5 26.43 7.17 -16.11
C THR A 5 25.76 6.68 -17.39
N ASN A 6 25.18 5.48 -17.40
CA ASN A 6 24.54 4.86 -18.58
C ASN A 6 23.03 4.67 -18.44
N LEU A 7 22.36 5.44 -17.58
CA LEU A 7 20.89 5.41 -17.48
C LEU A 7 20.26 5.99 -18.73
N SER A 8 19.51 5.18 -19.48
CA SER A 8 18.73 5.60 -20.64
C SER A 8 17.32 6.05 -20.27
N SER A 9 16.75 5.51 -19.20
CA SER A 9 15.40 5.83 -18.73
C SER A 9 15.21 5.50 -17.25
N ILE A 10 14.22 6.14 -16.64
CA ILE A 10 13.77 5.85 -15.27
C ILE A 10 12.29 5.52 -15.33
N GLN A 11 11.88 4.40 -14.72
CA GLN A 11 10.49 4.03 -14.57
C GLN A 11 10.05 4.18 -13.12
N ILE A 12 8.90 4.82 -12.92
CA ILE A 12 8.23 4.91 -11.62
C ILE A 12 7.09 3.90 -11.61
N SER A 13 7.07 3.02 -10.62
CA SER A 13 6.02 2.02 -10.46
C SER A 13 5.65 1.86 -8.98
N MET A 14 4.55 1.14 -8.72
CA MET A 14 4.17 0.77 -7.36
C MET A 14 5.00 -0.43 -6.91
N ALA A 15 5.32 -0.49 -5.62
CA ALA A 15 6.01 -1.63 -5.02
C ALA A 15 5.00 -2.58 -4.37
N SER A 16 5.17 -3.88 -4.64
CA SER A 16 4.42 -4.90 -3.91
C SER A 16 4.96 -5.06 -2.47
N PRO A 17 4.16 -5.62 -1.54
CA PRO A 17 4.66 -5.97 -0.21
C PRO A 17 5.91 -6.87 -0.24
N GLU A 18 5.95 -7.83 -1.16
CA GLU A 18 7.08 -8.75 -1.36
C GLU A 18 8.33 -7.98 -1.83
N GLN A 19 8.16 -7.03 -2.73
CA GLN A 19 9.24 -6.18 -3.22
C GLN A 19 9.84 -5.32 -2.09
N ILE A 20 8.99 -4.75 -1.23
CA ILE A 20 9.43 -3.94 -0.08
C ILE A 20 10.24 -4.82 0.89
N ARG A 21 9.76 -6.04 1.18
CA ARG A 21 10.50 -7.00 2.02
C ARG A 21 11.83 -7.43 1.40
N ALA A 22 11.86 -7.61 0.06
CA ALA A 22 13.09 -7.96 -0.66
C ALA A 22 14.15 -6.85 -0.62
N TRP A 23 13.75 -5.58 -0.62
CA TRP A 23 14.69 -4.45 -0.46
C TRP A 23 15.18 -4.27 0.97
N SER A 24 14.43 -4.78 1.93
CA SER A 24 14.66 -4.52 3.36
C SER A 24 15.80 -5.37 3.93
N HIS A 25 16.59 -4.75 4.80
CA HIS A 25 17.62 -5.41 5.61
C HIS A 25 17.12 -5.82 7.01
N GLY A 26 15.84 -5.54 7.31
CA GLY A 26 15.21 -5.93 8.56
C GLY A 26 13.97 -5.11 8.90
N GLU A 27 13.17 -5.67 9.79
CA GLU A 27 11.95 -5.04 10.29
C GLU A 27 12.26 -4.04 11.40
N VAL A 28 11.64 -2.85 11.30
CA VAL A 28 11.64 -1.84 12.36
C VAL A 28 10.42 -2.09 13.23
N THR A 29 10.65 -2.58 14.45
CA THR A 29 9.59 -2.97 15.39
C THR A 29 9.34 -1.92 16.48
N LYS A 30 10.21 -0.91 16.59
CA LYS A 30 10.14 0.12 17.63
C LYS A 30 10.13 1.51 17.04
N PRO A 31 9.37 2.45 17.63
CA PRO A 31 9.32 3.85 17.18
C PRO A 31 10.53 4.67 17.62
N GLU A 32 11.33 4.17 18.56
CA GLU A 32 12.47 4.88 19.11
C GLU A 32 13.53 5.16 18.03
N THR A 33 14.17 6.32 18.16
CA THR A 33 15.21 6.79 17.25
C THR A 33 16.60 6.58 17.82
N ILE A 34 16.97 7.39 18.80
CA ILE A 34 18.24 7.34 19.51
C ILE A 34 18.00 7.34 21.03
N ASN A 35 18.93 6.77 21.77
CA ASN A 35 18.97 6.91 23.22
C ASN A 35 19.44 8.31 23.58
N TYR A 36 18.64 9.10 24.29
CA TYR A 36 18.93 10.49 24.64
C TYR A 36 20.18 10.66 25.50
N ARG A 37 20.56 9.61 26.29
CA ARG A 37 21.73 9.63 27.18
C ARG A 37 23.02 9.26 26.45
N THR A 38 22.97 8.26 25.58
CA THR A 38 24.16 7.72 24.92
C THR A 38 24.33 8.26 23.50
N LEU A 39 23.30 8.91 22.95
CA LEU A 39 23.20 9.39 21.57
C LEU A 39 23.39 8.28 20.51
N LYS A 40 23.26 7.02 20.93
CA LYS A 40 23.36 5.87 20.03
C LYS A 40 21.98 5.47 19.52
N PRO A 41 21.89 4.96 18.27
CA PRO A 41 20.65 4.42 17.75
C PRO A 41 20.09 3.28 18.61
N GLU A 42 18.79 3.33 18.89
CA GLU A 42 18.11 2.27 19.62
C GLU A 42 17.98 1.02 18.76
N ARG A 43 18.08 -0.14 19.42
CA ARG A 43 17.96 -1.44 18.76
C ARG A 43 16.53 -1.64 18.24
N ASP A 44 16.42 -2.11 16.99
CA ASP A 44 15.16 -2.38 16.29
C ASP A 44 14.28 -1.13 16.06
N GLY A 45 14.84 0.05 16.30
CA GLY A 45 14.23 1.35 16.05
C GLY A 45 14.51 1.90 14.66
N LEU A 46 14.01 3.12 14.41
CA LEU A 46 14.08 3.79 13.10
C LEU A 46 15.50 4.10 12.60
N TYR A 47 16.52 4.07 13.48
CA TYR A 47 17.93 4.31 13.15
C TYR A 47 18.83 3.11 13.48
N CYS A 48 18.26 1.94 13.76
CA CYS A 48 18.96 0.75 14.22
C CYS A 48 20.17 0.40 13.35
N GLU A 49 21.34 0.22 13.98
CA GLU A 49 22.56 -0.15 13.26
C GLU A 49 22.55 -1.60 12.75
N ARG A 50 21.75 -2.49 13.37
CA ARG A 50 21.59 -3.87 12.91
C ARG A 50 20.88 -3.91 11.54
N ILE A 51 19.90 -3.05 11.33
CA ILE A 51 19.10 -2.99 10.10
C ILE A 51 19.83 -2.16 9.05
N PHE A 52 20.24 -0.95 9.39
CA PHE A 52 20.72 0.05 8.43
C PHE A 52 22.25 0.13 8.34
N GLY A 53 22.98 -0.57 9.19
CA GLY A 53 24.43 -0.54 9.23
C GLY A 53 25.01 0.36 10.32
N PRO A 54 26.33 0.30 10.54
CA PRO A 54 27.01 0.99 11.62
C PRO A 54 27.09 2.51 11.38
N THR A 55 27.15 3.29 12.46
CA THR A 55 27.33 4.75 12.42
C THR A 55 28.78 5.17 12.18
N LYS A 56 29.75 4.29 12.49
CA LYS A 56 31.17 4.50 12.28
C LYS A 56 31.75 3.43 11.37
N ASP A 57 32.67 3.83 10.49
CA ASP A 57 33.33 2.89 9.60
C ASP A 57 34.03 1.77 10.39
N TRP A 58 33.76 0.54 9.99
CA TRP A 58 34.42 -0.67 10.49
C TRP A 58 34.31 -0.89 12.00
N GLU A 59 33.25 -0.38 12.63
CA GLU A 59 33.00 -0.54 14.05
C GLU A 59 31.56 -1.01 14.30
N CYS A 60 31.38 -2.05 15.11
CA CYS A 60 30.03 -2.46 15.53
C CYS A 60 29.54 -1.60 16.72
N ASN A 61 28.25 -1.56 16.96
CA ASN A 61 27.62 -0.71 18.00
C ASN A 61 28.20 -0.92 19.40
N CYS A 62 28.46 -2.18 19.79
CA CYS A 62 29.04 -2.49 21.13
C CYS A 62 30.56 -2.30 21.20
N GLY A 63 31.27 -2.02 20.11
CA GLY A 63 32.69 -1.81 20.05
C GLY A 63 33.54 -3.08 20.17
N LYS A 64 32.95 -4.28 20.17
CA LYS A 64 33.68 -5.56 20.22
C LYS A 64 34.58 -5.74 18.99
N TYR A 65 34.04 -5.48 17.81
CA TYR A 65 34.75 -5.51 16.56
C TYR A 65 35.04 -4.11 16.04
N LYS A 66 36.30 -3.83 15.80
CA LYS A 66 36.82 -2.57 15.26
C LYS A 66 37.86 -2.87 14.20
N ARG A 67 38.05 -1.96 13.26
CA ARG A 67 39.03 -2.02 12.17
C ARG A 67 38.64 -2.91 10.99
N VAL A 68 39.20 -2.58 9.85
CA VAL A 68 38.94 -3.16 8.53
C VAL A 68 39.15 -4.67 8.47
N ARG A 69 40.07 -5.22 9.29
CA ARG A 69 40.33 -6.69 9.33
C ARG A 69 39.08 -7.51 9.68
N ASN A 70 38.10 -6.91 10.31
CA ASN A 70 36.86 -7.55 10.71
C ASN A 70 35.71 -7.30 9.71
N LYS A 71 36.04 -6.81 8.50
CA LYS A 71 35.05 -6.51 7.45
C LYS A 71 34.11 -7.69 7.20
N GLY A 72 32.80 -7.41 7.13
CA GLY A 72 31.76 -8.40 6.82
C GLY A 72 31.37 -9.30 7.99
N ILE A 73 32.01 -9.20 9.15
CA ILE A 73 31.64 -9.95 10.34
C ILE A 73 30.36 -9.34 10.94
N VAL A 74 29.36 -10.15 11.18
CA VAL A 74 28.19 -9.77 11.98
C VAL A 74 28.51 -10.02 13.45
N CYS A 75 28.44 -8.97 14.25
CA CYS A 75 28.78 -9.05 15.67
C CYS A 75 27.79 -9.96 16.41
N ASP A 76 28.29 -11.00 17.06
CA ASP A 76 27.52 -11.95 17.87
C ASP A 76 26.82 -11.30 19.09
N LYS A 77 27.36 -10.17 19.61
CA LYS A 77 26.78 -9.46 20.75
C LYS A 77 25.69 -8.46 20.36
N CYS A 78 25.93 -7.61 19.33
CA CYS A 78 25.00 -6.55 18.97
C CYS A 78 24.30 -6.74 17.61
N GLY A 79 24.69 -7.77 16.84
CA GLY A 79 24.10 -8.09 15.54
C GLY A 79 24.45 -7.11 14.41
N VAL A 80 25.35 -6.15 14.65
CA VAL A 80 25.73 -5.15 13.66
C VAL A 80 26.84 -5.70 12.77
N GLU A 81 26.67 -5.58 11.45
CA GLU A 81 27.71 -5.94 10.48
C GLU A 81 28.83 -4.89 10.47
N VAL A 82 30.06 -5.37 10.47
CA VAL A 82 31.25 -4.50 10.40
C VAL A 82 31.49 -4.11 8.95
N THR A 83 31.00 -2.95 8.56
CA THR A 83 31.09 -2.38 7.22
C THR A 83 31.29 -0.86 7.28
N ARG A 84 31.30 -0.21 6.12
CA ARG A 84 31.40 1.25 6.05
C ARG A 84 30.06 1.89 6.45
N ALA A 85 30.12 3.03 7.15
CA ALA A 85 28.93 3.81 7.50
C ALA A 85 28.11 4.27 6.27
N LYS A 86 28.74 4.39 5.10
CA LYS A 86 28.07 4.74 3.84
C LYS A 86 26.83 3.87 3.53
N VAL A 87 26.79 2.62 3.98
CA VAL A 87 25.63 1.72 3.77
C VAL A 87 24.35 2.27 4.39
N ARG A 88 24.45 3.17 5.37
CA ARG A 88 23.29 3.88 5.97
C ARG A 88 22.57 4.82 5.00
N ARG A 89 23.14 5.11 3.85
CA ARG A 89 22.51 5.84 2.75
C ARG A 89 21.84 4.91 1.74
N GLU A 90 22.09 3.61 1.81
CA GLU A 90 21.71 2.63 0.79
C GLU A 90 20.73 1.60 1.33
N ARG A 91 20.84 1.20 2.61
CA ARG A 91 20.02 0.15 3.21
C ARG A 91 18.63 0.62 3.57
N MET A 92 17.64 -0.08 3.01
CA MET A 92 16.23 0.06 3.36
C MET A 92 15.86 -0.85 4.52
N GLY A 93 14.86 -0.45 5.28
CA GLY A 93 14.14 -1.31 6.22
C GLY A 93 12.66 -1.40 5.83
N HIS A 94 11.86 -2.07 6.65
CA HIS A 94 10.40 -2.09 6.48
C HIS A 94 9.70 -2.10 7.83
N ILE A 95 8.41 -1.78 7.81
CA ILE A 95 7.50 -1.89 8.95
C ILE A 95 6.32 -2.74 8.50
N GLU A 96 6.05 -3.85 9.21
CA GLU A 96 4.82 -4.61 9.03
C GLU A 96 3.68 -3.87 9.73
N LEU A 97 2.60 -3.61 8.99
CA LEU A 97 1.42 -2.96 9.57
C LEU A 97 0.52 -3.98 10.23
N ALA A 98 -0.04 -3.63 11.40
CA ALA A 98 -1.01 -4.48 12.10
C ALA A 98 -2.32 -4.66 11.33
N ALA A 99 -2.68 -3.69 10.48
CA ALA A 99 -3.85 -3.73 9.60
C ALA A 99 -3.53 -3.01 8.28
N PRO A 100 -4.17 -3.39 7.17
CA PRO A 100 -4.02 -2.70 5.89
C PRO A 100 -4.42 -1.23 5.97
N VAL A 101 -3.71 -0.36 5.26
CA VAL A 101 -3.97 1.08 5.19
C VAL A 101 -4.02 1.54 3.73
N SER A 102 -5.10 2.21 3.35
CA SER A 102 -5.22 2.79 2.01
C SER A 102 -4.28 3.97 1.80
N HIS A 103 -3.51 3.94 0.71
CA HIS A 103 -2.61 5.03 0.39
C HIS A 103 -3.39 6.28 -0.01
N ILE A 104 -3.09 7.40 0.64
CA ILE A 104 -3.86 8.65 0.51
C ILE A 104 -3.87 9.20 -0.93
N TRP A 105 -2.80 9.03 -1.70
CA TRP A 105 -2.73 9.50 -3.09
C TRP A 105 -3.76 8.84 -4.00
N TYR A 106 -4.06 7.57 -3.77
CA TYR A 106 -5.02 6.81 -4.58
C TYR A 106 -6.45 6.91 -4.05
N TYR A 107 -6.59 7.24 -2.77
CA TYR A 107 -7.87 7.41 -2.10
C TYR A 107 -8.40 8.85 -2.20
N LYS A 108 -7.64 9.87 -1.78
CA LYS A 108 -8.04 11.29 -1.76
C LYS A 108 -7.70 12.06 -3.03
N GLY A 109 -7.07 11.43 -4.03
CA GLY A 109 -6.83 12.04 -5.33
C GLY A 109 -8.14 12.46 -6.02
N ILE A 110 -8.08 13.47 -6.87
CA ILE A 110 -9.23 13.93 -7.66
C ILE A 110 -8.91 13.71 -9.14
N PRO A 111 -9.54 12.73 -9.80
CA PRO A 111 -10.46 11.71 -9.24
C PRO A 111 -9.74 10.62 -8.42
N SER A 112 -10.46 10.03 -7.45
CA SER A 112 -9.96 8.88 -6.69
C SER A 112 -9.71 7.67 -7.58
N ARG A 113 -8.46 7.16 -7.61
CA ARG A 113 -8.12 5.98 -8.43
C ARG A 113 -8.83 4.71 -7.91
N MET A 114 -8.89 4.54 -6.60
CA MET A 114 -9.65 3.45 -5.97
C MET A 114 -11.14 3.55 -6.31
N GLY A 115 -11.71 4.75 -6.19
CA GLY A 115 -13.12 4.99 -6.50
C GLY A 115 -13.46 4.72 -7.96
N MET A 116 -12.57 5.07 -8.89
CA MET A 116 -12.77 4.82 -10.32
C MET A 116 -12.73 3.33 -10.66
N LEU A 117 -11.77 2.58 -10.11
CA LEU A 117 -11.69 1.13 -10.35
C LEU A 117 -12.89 0.38 -9.79
N LEU A 118 -13.28 0.70 -8.56
CA LEU A 118 -14.37 0.01 -7.85
C LEU A 118 -15.75 0.59 -8.15
N GLU A 119 -15.85 1.69 -8.91
CA GLU A 119 -17.10 2.43 -9.16
C GLU A 119 -17.80 2.91 -7.87
N LEU A 120 -16.99 3.26 -6.88
CA LEU A 120 -17.45 3.74 -5.60
C LEU A 120 -17.27 5.27 -5.50
N SER A 121 -18.32 5.96 -5.03
CA SER A 121 -18.22 7.39 -4.76
C SER A 121 -17.27 7.67 -3.59
N PRO A 122 -16.63 8.84 -3.53
CA PRO A 122 -15.77 9.22 -2.41
C PRO A 122 -16.46 9.11 -1.04
N ARG A 123 -17.76 9.41 -0.98
CA ARG A 123 -18.56 9.31 0.25
C ARG A 123 -18.73 7.86 0.73
N VAL A 124 -18.87 6.93 -0.21
CA VAL A 124 -18.96 5.48 0.09
C VAL A 124 -17.61 4.99 0.60
N LEU A 125 -16.52 5.32 -0.10
CA LEU A 125 -15.17 4.98 0.33
C LEU A 125 -14.85 5.54 1.73
N ASP A 126 -15.21 6.78 2.02
CA ASP A 126 -15.03 7.39 3.34
C ASP A 126 -15.74 6.57 4.43
N LYS A 127 -16.99 6.20 4.22
CA LYS A 127 -17.75 5.40 5.20
C LYS A 127 -17.13 4.02 5.47
N VAL A 128 -16.61 3.38 4.44
CA VAL A 128 -15.95 2.08 4.58
C VAL A 128 -14.59 2.22 5.27
N LEU A 129 -13.73 3.12 4.78
CA LEU A 129 -12.36 3.28 5.26
C LEU A 129 -12.28 3.80 6.70
N TYR A 130 -13.24 4.62 7.12
CA TYR A 130 -13.32 5.15 8.51
C TYR A 130 -14.19 4.30 9.43
N PHE A 131 -14.50 3.06 9.05
CA PHE A 131 -15.25 2.10 9.88
C PHE A 131 -16.65 2.58 10.30
N ALA A 132 -17.28 3.41 9.47
CA ALA A 132 -18.65 3.86 9.71
C ALA A 132 -19.71 2.87 9.22
N ASN A 133 -19.42 2.14 8.12
CA ASN A 133 -20.33 1.17 7.54
C ASN A 133 -19.55 -0.05 7.01
N PHE A 134 -20.22 -1.20 7.00
CA PHE A 134 -19.77 -2.36 6.23
C PHE A 134 -20.10 -2.17 4.75
N ILE A 135 -19.26 -2.72 3.89
CA ILE A 135 -19.56 -2.92 2.47
C ILE A 135 -19.78 -4.41 2.21
N VAL A 136 -20.82 -4.73 1.46
CA VAL A 136 -21.18 -6.11 1.11
C VAL A 136 -20.27 -6.59 -0.02
N LEU A 137 -19.47 -7.62 0.26
CA LEU A 137 -18.58 -8.28 -0.71
C LEU A 137 -19.25 -9.48 -1.37
N ASP A 138 -20.12 -10.18 -0.64
CA ASP A 138 -20.95 -11.26 -1.14
C ASP A 138 -22.34 -11.13 -0.50
N PRO A 139 -23.38 -10.89 -1.27
CA PRO A 139 -24.73 -10.77 -0.75
C PRO A 139 -25.34 -12.11 -0.27
N GLY A 140 -24.72 -13.24 -0.62
CA GLY A 140 -25.25 -14.57 -0.29
C GLY A 140 -26.63 -14.80 -0.89
N ASN A 141 -27.56 -15.31 -0.05
CA ASN A 141 -28.96 -15.49 -0.45
C ASN A 141 -29.73 -14.16 -0.39
N THR A 142 -29.82 -13.46 -1.51
CA THR A 142 -30.43 -12.12 -1.61
C THR A 142 -31.90 -12.08 -1.18
N ALA A 143 -32.64 -13.18 -1.31
CA ALA A 143 -34.03 -13.28 -0.85
C ALA A 143 -34.14 -13.18 0.69
N VAL A 144 -33.09 -13.59 1.41
CA VAL A 144 -33.03 -13.59 2.87
C VAL A 144 -32.29 -12.35 3.38
N THR A 145 -31.14 -12.01 2.78
CA THR A 145 -30.28 -10.91 3.20
C THR A 145 -30.88 -9.54 2.83
N ASN A 146 -31.58 -9.48 1.69
CA ASN A 146 -32.18 -8.23 1.13
C ASN A 146 -31.13 -7.12 0.92
N VAL A 147 -29.92 -7.50 0.51
CA VAL A 147 -28.83 -6.58 0.17
C VAL A 147 -28.22 -6.96 -1.18
N ALA A 148 -27.67 -5.98 -1.87
CA ALA A 148 -26.94 -6.16 -3.12
C ALA A 148 -25.43 -6.13 -2.90
N LEU A 149 -24.66 -6.50 -3.93
CA LEU A 149 -23.22 -6.37 -3.97
C LEU A 149 -22.85 -4.88 -3.83
N HIS A 150 -21.85 -4.57 -3.00
CA HIS A 150 -21.36 -3.25 -2.69
C HIS A 150 -22.34 -2.32 -1.94
N ASP A 151 -23.46 -2.83 -1.45
CA ASP A 151 -24.32 -2.06 -0.55
C ASP A 151 -23.60 -1.71 0.76
N LEU A 152 -23.92 -0.55 1.29
CA LEU A 152 -23.47 -0.13 2.63
C LEU A 152 -24.51 -0.51 3.68
N ILE A 153 -24.08 -1.23 4.68
CA ILE A 153 -24.91 -1.63 5.82
C ILE A 153 -24.27 -1.15 7.13
N ASN A 154 -25.13 -0.85 8.10
CA ASN A 154 -24.68 -0.49 9.45
C ASN A 154 -24.54 -1.74 10.35
N ASP A 155 -24.02 -1.54 11.57
CA ASP A 155 -23.82 -2.63 12.55
C ASP A 155 -25.11 -3.42 12.84
N ASP A 156 -26.26 -2.71 12.99
CA ASP A 156 -27.51 -3.35 13.33
C ASP A 156 -28.02 -4.24 12.18
N GLN A 157 -27.90 -3.72 10.95
CA GLN A 157 -28.24 -4.51 9.74
C GLN A 157 -27.31 -5.71 9.58
N TYR A 158 -26.02 -5.52 9.81
CA TYR A 158 -25.05 -6.61 9.75
C TYR A 158 -25.39 -7.72 10.76
N ARG A 159 -25.66 -7.37 12.02
CA ARG A 159 -26.05 -8.33 13.06
C ARG A 159 -27.35 -9.04 12.70
N ALA A 160 -28.37 -8.29 12.27
CA ALA A 160 -29.63 -8.85 11.87
C ALA A 160 -29.54 -9.86 10.71
N ILE A 161 -28.61 -9.62 9.74
CA ILE A 161 -28.32 -10.57 8.67
C ILE A 161 -27.56 -11.78 9.20
N MET A 162 -26.58 -11.56 10.09
CA MET A 162 -25.78 -12.65 10.67
C MET A 162 -26.59 -13.64 11.51
N GLU A 163 -27.68 -13.20 12.10
CA GLU A 163 -28.62 -14.05 12.87
C GLU A 163 -29.51 -14.92 11.99
N LYS A 164 -29.64 -14.62 10.68
CA LYS A 164 -30.50 -15.40 9.77
C LYS A 164 -29.82 -16.71 9.40
N PRO A 165 -30.49 -17.88 9.55
CA PRO A 165 -29.90 -19.18 9.26
C PRO A 165 -29.61 -19.40 7.78
N ASP A 166 -30.44 -18.87 6.89
CA ASP A 166 -30.40 -19.13 5.44
C ASP A 166 -29.69 -18.01 4.65
N ARG A 167 -28.77 -17.26 5.28
CA ARG A 167 -28.05 -16.15 4.64
C ARG A 167 -27.08 -16.57 3.54
N GLY A 168 -26.73 -17.86 3.45
CA GLY A 168 -25.76 -18.39 2.48
C GLY A 168 -24.33 -17.91 2.77
N SER A 169 -23.57 -17.61 1.71
CA SER A 169 -22.18 -17.16 1.76
C SER A 169 -22.00 -15.68 2.12
N PHE A 170 -23.01 -15.04 2.71
CA PHE A 170 -22.98 -13.59 3.00
C PHE A 170 -21.67 -13.15 3.65
N LYS A 171 -21.04 -12.16 3.04
CA LYS A 171 -19.79 -11.56 3.52
C LYS A 171 -19.83 -10.03 3.39
N ALA A 172 -19.59 -9.34 4.47
CA ALA A 172 -19.43 -7.90 4.49
C ALA A 172 -18.23 -7.53 5.36
N MET A 173 -17.49 -6.50 4.98
CA MET A 173 -16.26 -6.08 5.64
C MET A 173 -16.23 -4.56 5.78
N MET A 174 -15.34 -4.07 6.66
CA MET A 174 -15.03 -2.64 6.84
C MET A 174 -13.55 -2.37 6.59
N GLY A 175 -13.22 -1.09 6.48
CA GLY A 175 -11.85 -0.61 6.46
C GLY A 175 -11.10 -0.87 5.15
N ALA A 176 -9.82 -0.63 5.19
CA ALA A 176 -8.95 -0.80 4.02
C ALA A 176 -8.83 -2.26 3.56
N GLU A 177 -9.04 -3.22 4.45
CA GLU A 177 -9.04 -4.66 4.11
C GLU A 177 -10.19 -5.00 3.16
N ALA A 178 -11.38 -4.42 3.36
CA ALA A 178 -12.50 -4.58 2.44
C ALA A 178 -12.15 -4.05 1.05
N VAL A 179 -11.59 -2.85 0.98
CA VAL A 179 -11.16 -2.22 -0.28
C VAL A 179 -10.06 -3.05 -0.95
N GLN A 180 -9.08 -3.57 -0.19
CA GLN A 180 -8.03 -4.42 -0.72
C GLN A 180 -8.58 -5.72 -1.33
N THR A 181 -9.54 -6.33 -0.65
CA THR A 181 -10.20 -7.55 -1.15
C THR A 181 -10.91 -7.30 -2.47
N MET A 182 -11.71 -6.23 -2.56
CA MET A 182 -12.38 -5.85 -3.81
C MET A 182 -11.38 -5.57 -4.94
N LEU A 183 -10.28 -4.85 -4.66
CA LEU A 183 -9.25 -4.55 -5.65
C LEU A 183 -8.50 -5.80 -6.13
N ARG A 184 -8.33 -6.80 -5.25
CA ARG A 184 -7.69 -8.08 -5.58
C ARG A 184 -8.57 -8.97 -6.45
N GLU A 185 -9.88 -8.95 -6.22
CA GLU A 185 -10.86 -9.74 -6.97
C GLU A 185 -11.21 -9.11 -8.34
N LEU A 186 -10.74 -7.88 -8.60
CA LEU A 186 -11.03 -7.15 -9.83
C LEU A 186 -10.26 -7.74 -11.03
N ASP A 187 -11.00 -8.24 -12.02
CA ASP A 187 -10.46 -8.67 -13.31
C ASP A 187 -10.36 -7.46 -14.25
N LEU A 188 -9.12 -6.97 -14.44
CA LEU A 188 -8.84 -5.81 -15.28
C LEU A 188 -9.10 -6.06 -16.76
N ASP A 189 -8.92 -7.28 -17.26
CA ASP A 189 -9.13 -7.62 -18.67
C ASP A 189 -10.63 -7.60 -18.99
N LYS A 190 -11.43 -8.22 -18.14
CA LYS A 190 -12.88 -8.22 -18.24
C LYS A 190 -13.44 -6.81 -18.13
N LEU A 191 -13.00 -6.04 -17.12
CA LEU A 191 -13.42 -4.65 -16.92
C LEU A 191 -13.06 -3.74 -18.10
N SER A 192 -11.88 -3.92 -18.70
CA SER A 192 -11.49 -3.19 -19.91
C SER A 192 -12.42 -3.49 -21.07
N ALA A 193 -12.77 -4.76 -21.31
CA ALA A 193 -13.68 -5.15 -22.37
C ALA A 193 -15.10 -4.57 -22.16
N GLU A 194 -15.62 -4.65 -20.93
CA GLU A 194 -16.92 -4.10 -20.57
C GLU A 194 -16.99 -2.58 -20.78
N LEU A 195 -15.97 -1.83 -20.33
CA LEU A 195 -15.90 -0.39 -20.51
C LEU A 195 -15.79 0.03 -21.98
N LYS A 196 -15.06 -0.72 -22.80
CA LYS A 196 -14.99 -0.46 -24.25
C LYS A 196 -16.35 -0.63 -24.90
N ALA A 197 -17.05 -1.71 -24.60
CA ALA A 197 -18.40 -1.97 -25.10
C ALA A 197 -19.41 -0.89 -24.61
N GLU A 198 -19.32 -0.46 -23.36
CA GLU A 198 -20.13 0.62 -22.82
C GLU A 198 -19.89 1.94 -23.57
N ILE A 199 -18.64 2.32 -23.81
CA ILE A 199 -18.28 3.54 -24.54
C ILE A 199 -18.84 3.51 -25.97
N GLU A 200 -18.77 2.36 -26.66
CA GLU A 200 -19.34 2.19 -27.99
C GLU A 200 -20.87 2.36 -27.98
N THR A 201 -21.55 1.77 -27.00
CA THR A 201 -23.00 1.91 -26.87
C THR A 201 -23.43 3.33 -26.55
N LEU A 202 -22.68 4.05 -25.69
CA LEU A 202 -22.92 5.45 -25.37
C LEU A 202 -22.65 6.37 -26.58
N THR A 203 -21.62 6.08 -27.38
CA THR A 203 -21.30 6.83 -28.59
C THR A 203 -22.40 6.73 -29.63
N SER A 204 -23.02 5.55 -29.79
CA SER A 204 -24.13 5.34 -30.72
C SER A 204 -25.42 6.10 -30.32
N LYS A 205 -25.59 6.34 -29.00
CA LYS A 205 -26.76 7.03 -28.42
C LYS A 205 -26.60 8.55 -28.31
N GLU A 206 -25.42 9.10 -28.53
CA GLU A 206 -25.05 10.51 -28.28
C GLU A 206 -25.92 11.55 -29.06
N ARG A 207 -26.85 11.11 -29.94
CA ARG A 207 -27.73 12.03 -30.66
C ARG A 207 -28.73 12.79 -29.78
N ASN A 208 -28.83 12.51 -28.48
CA ASN A 208 -29.98 13.00 -27.72
C ASN A 208 -29.82 13.50 -26.26
N ARG A 209 -28.66 13.66 -25.61
CA ARG A 209 -28.65 14.33 -24.24
C ARG A 209 -27.26 14.60 -23.65
N ASP A 210 -27.09 15.74 -22.99
CA ASP A 210 -25.90 16.16 -22.19
C ASP A 210 -25.49 15.14 -21.10
N THR A 211 -26.42 14.37 -20.57
CA THR A 211 -26.18 13.34 -19.53
C THR A 211 -25.42 12.11 -20.07
N GLU A 212 -25.61 11.75 -21.35
CA GLU A 212 -24.91 10.61 -21.96
C GLU A 212 -23.47 10.97 -22.28
N GLY A 213 -23.20 12.22 -22.65
CA GLY A 213 -21.84 12.74 -22.81
C GLY A 213 -21.03 12.70 -21.52
N GLN A 214 -21.63 13.03 -20.36
CA GLN A 214 -20.97 12.94 -19.05
C GLN A 214 -20.67 11.49 -18.64
N LYS A 215 -21.61 10.56 -18.87
CA LYS A 215 -21.40 9.14 -18.59
C LYS A 215 -20.26 8.58 -19.46
N ARG A 216 -20.25 8.90 -20.75
CA ARG A 216 -19.16 8.50 -21.65
C ARG A 216 -17.81 9.06 -21.19
N ALA A 217 -17.74 10.35 -20.83
CA ALA A 217 -16.52 10.95 -20.34
C ALA A 217 -16.03 10.29 -19.04
N HIS A 218 -16.93 9.86 -18.17
CA HIS A 218 -16.60 9.09 -16.96
C HIS A 218 -16.07 7.70 -17.31
N ALA A 219 -16.73 6.96 -18.21
CA ALA A 219 -16.30 5.64 -18.66
C ALA A 219 -14.92 5.69 -19.33
N VAL A 220 -14.65 6.71 -20.17
CA VAL A 220 -13.33 6.92 -20.79
C VAL A 220 -12.24 7.12 -19.74
N LYS A 221 -12.46 8.01 -18.76
CA LYS A 221 -11.49 8.23 -17.67
C LYS A 221 -11.27 6.98 -16.83
N ARG A 222 -12.31 6.18 -16.61
CA ARG A 222 -12.20 4.90 -15.90
C ARG A 222 -11.38 3.91 -16.71
N LEU A 223 -11.63 3.80 -18.01
CA LEU A 223 -10.86 2.96 -18.93
C LEU A 223 -9.37 3.35 -18.97
N GLU A 224 -9.04 4.65 -18.99
CA GLU A 224 -7.65 5.11 -18.93
C GLU A 224 -6.92 4.59 -17.69
N VAL A 225 -7.58 4.58 -16.52
CA VAL A 225 -6.99 4.04 -15.28
C VAL A 225 -6.81 2.54 -15.38
N VAL A 226 -7.80 1.79 -15.87
CA VAL A 226 -7.72 0.34 -16.07
C VAL A 226 -6.58 -0.03 -17.01
N GLU A 227 -6.49 0.63 -18.16
CA GLU A 227 -5.42 0.37 -19.14
C GLU A 227 -4.03 0.75 -18.59
N SER A 228 -3.94 1.79 -17.76
CA SER A 228 -2.68 2.15 -17.11
C SER A 228 -2.19 1.06 -16.16
N PHE A 229 -3.08 0.40 -15.39
CA PHE A 229 -2.73 -0.76 -14.57
C PHE A 229 -2.33 -1.96 -15.42
N ARG A 230 -3.07 -2.26 -16.49
CA ARG A 230 -2.75 -3.37 -17.41
C ARG A 230 -1.39 -3.18 -18.09
N ALA A 231 -1.13 -1.99 -18.61
CA ALA A 231 0.12 -1.68 -19.31
C ALA A 231 1.35 -1.68 -18.39
N SER A 232 1.19 -1.22 -17.14
CA SER A 232 2.29 -1.14 -16.17
C SER A 232 2.57 -2.46 -15.45
N GLY A 233 1.64 -3.42 -15.45
CA GLY A 233 1.71 -4.65 -14.66
C GLY A 233 1.56 -4.44 -13.16
N ASN A 234 1.22 -3.23 -12.71
CA ASN A 234 0.91 -2.96 -11.31
C ASN A 234 -0.42 -3.59 -10.92
N LYS A 235 -0.49 -4.16 -9.73
CA LYS A 235 -1.74 -4.72 -9.21
C LYS A 235 -2.53 -3.67 -8.43
N PRO A 236 -3.86 -3.55 -8.62
CA PRO A 236 -4.68 -2.57 -7.92
C PRO A 236 -4.62 -2.69 -6.39
N GLU A 237 -4.51 -3.90 -5.84
CA GLU A 237 -4.41 -4.12 -4.40
C GLU A 237 -3.14 -3.49 -3.77
N TRP A 238 -2.11 -3.15 -4.54
CA TRP A 238 -0.91 -2.46 -4.02
C TRP A 238 -1.18 -1.00 -3.63
N MET A 239 -2.33 -0.45 -3.99
CA MET A 239 -2.77 0.85 -3.48
C MET A 239 -3.13 0.81 -1.99
N VAL A 240 -3.30 -0.39 -1.42
CA VAL A 240 -3.51 -0.62 0.01
C VAL A 240 -2.24 -1.22 0.60
N LEU A 241 -1.66 -0.53 1.56
CA LEU A 241 -0.38 -0.86 2.15
C LEU A 241 -0.56 -1.84 3.31
N THR A 242 0.20 -2.93 3.29
CA THR A 242 0.35 -3.88 4.41
C THR A 242 1.76 -3.81 5.00
N VAL A 243 2.71 -3.33 4.22
CA VAL A 243 4.11 -3.13 4.59
C VAL A 243 4.54 -1.73 4.18
N LEU A 244 5.22 -1.02 5.05
CA LEU A 244 5.79 0.29 4.75
C LEU A 244 7.30 0.18 4.50
N PRO A 245 7.84 0.76 3.42
CA PRO A 245 9.27 0.89 3.24
C PRO A 245 9.82 1.96 4.18
N VAL A 246 10.96 1.69 4.81
CA VAL A 246 11.69 2.65 5.64
C VAL A 246 12.96 3.03 4.89
N ILE A 247 13.03 4.28 4.46
CA ILE A 247 14.17 4.79 3.70
C ILE A 247 15.45 4.84 4.56
N PRO A 248 16.64 4.81 3.96
CA PRO A 248 17.90 4.83 4.68
C PRO A 248 18.02 6.02 5.65
N PRO A 249 18.60 5.82 6.85
CA PRO A 249 18.70 6.87 7.88
C PRO A 249 19.38 8.14 7.43
N ASP A 250 20.44 8.05 6.64
CA ASP A 250 21.19 9.20 6.19
C ASP A 250 20.47 10.06 5.14
N LEU A 251 19.36 9.55 4.58
CA LEU A 251 18.45 10.34 3.73
C LEU A 251 17.37 11.07 4.54
N ARG A 252 17.23 10.75 5.82
CA ARG A 252 16.33 11.38 6.81
C ARG A 252 17.05 11.67 8.12
N PRO A 253 18.14 12.46 8.09
CA PRO A 253 18.96 12.70 9.26
C PRO A 253 18.17 13.41 10.35
N MET A 254 18.46 13.08 11.62
CA MET A 254 17.98 13.88 12.74
C MET A 254 18.82 15.14 12.85
N VAL A 255 18.15 16.29 12.82
CA VAL A 255 18.78 17.59 13.01
C VAL A 255 18.32 18.14 14.35
N GLN A 256 19.28 18.60 15.15
CA GLN A 256 18.97 19.32 16.38
C GLN A 256 18.40 20.69 15.97
N LEU A 257 17.24 21.02 16.48
CA LEU A 257 16.68 22.36 16.33
C LEU A 257 17.30 23.24 17.39
N ASP A 258 17.91 24.35 16.96
CA ASP A 258 18.47 25.39 17.84
C ASP A 258 17.33 26.20 18.49
#